data_fa9af20755d27ef30e52267b1594896f
#
_entry.id   fa9af20755d27ef30e52267b1594896f
#
_cell.length_a   1.000
_cell.length_b   1.000
_cell.length_c   1.000
_cell.angle_alpha   90.00
_cell.angle_beta   90.00
_cell.angle_gamma   90.00
#
_symmetry.space_group_name_H-M   'P 1'
#
loop_
_entity.id
_entity.type
_entity.pdbx_description
1 polymer ?
#
loop_
_entity_poly.entity_id
_entity_poly.type
_entity_poly.pdbx_seq_one_letter_code
_entity_poly.pdbx_strand_id
1 'polypeptide(L)'
;MVVSILSVIGTLLERLSQFILPLYLTPLDFGLFALAVSFYGVLGIVGELGMTTYLVRVREGFEDVAGTAFVLRLGLSLVLIMGSVGLGWLASHVYSDSRLLIPIVVLAVGLILQSFAMVPRAVAFRKLDFSRAAVPDSVGKFVGVFATIALAIAGFAYWSPVYGTIAGLSVGTSLLIATSRWRPKLGFRPETARKILSFGGVVALSTFAAFIARFVDYAVVGFFLGVAVLGYYSIAFSWGVNFAGNLSSILTYTSYSILSNVADVPARSRRVYLENLRYYTYLAPCLSIGVAVLAPQLVLGIYGSAWSPAIVVMQVLAPVGVLVGYGALASDALYALGRPKIILFVSWLEAAILVTIVPPATILFGLLGTGLAVFLGVTIVTALMTRHAARALGISRGDVLPLGRNSAITVLGAAGAGFAVSSLLPASFLALVVGTATIVFFYVGIWELLTRGRYLEDLWKVIGRAFS
;
A
#
# COMPACT_ATOMS: atom_id res chain seq x y z
N MET A 1 -13.13 1.64 -17.96
CA MET A 1 -12.37 0.49 -18.47
C MET A 1 -10.88 0.84 -18.73
N VAL A 2 -10.50 1.68 -19.69
CA VAL A 2 -9.09 2.00 -20.00
C VAL A 2 -8.31 2.51 -18.77
N VAL A 3 -8.89 3.40 -17.97
CA VAL A 3 -8.28 3.95 -16.74
C VAL A 3 -7.97 2.87 -15.72
N SER A 4 -8.92 1.96 -15.49
CA SER A 4 -8.73 0.87 -14.53
C SER A 4 -7.63 -0.09 -15.00
N ILE A 5 -7.60 -0.41 -16.30
CA ILE A 5 -6.56 -1.26 -16.89
C ILE A 5 -5.18 -0.62 -16.75
N LEU A 6 -5.02 0.66 -17.11
CA LEU A 6 -3.75 1.37 -16.98
C LEU A 6 -3.28 1.49 -15.54
N SER A 7 -4.19 1.74 -14.59
CA SER A 7 -3.88 1.79 -13.17
C SER A 7 -3.42 0.43 -12.63
N VAL A 8 -4.09 -0.66 -13.04
CA VAL A 8 -3.71 -2.03 -12.68
C VAL A 8 -2.34 -2.38 -13.27
N ILE A 9 -2.11 -2.08 -14.56
CA ILE A 9 -0.82 -2.33 -15.21
C ILE A 9 0.29 -1.52 -14.52
N GLY A 10 0.06 -0.23 -14.22
CA GLY A 10 1.02 0.60 -13.50
C GLY A 10 1.37 0.03 -12.12
N THR A 11 0.39 -0.46 -11.38
CA THR A 11 0.60 -1.11 -10.08
C THR A 11 1.35 -2.43 -10.22
N LEU A 12 1.02 -3.24 -11.22
CA LEU A 12 1.75 -4.49 -11.50
C LEU A 12 3.22 -4.24 -11.84
N LEU A 13 3.52 -3.21 -12.61
CA LEU A 13 4.90 -2.84 -12.95
C LEU A 13 5.68 -2.32 -11.76
N GLU A 14 5.08 -1.50 -10.89
CA GLU A 14 5.70 -1.11 -9.62
C GLU A 14 6.05 -2.35 -8.77
N ARG A 15 5.21 -3.39 -8.80
CA ARG A 15 5.49 -4.65 -8.11
C ARG A 15 6.60 -5.45 -8.78
N LEU A 16 6.57 -5.53 -10.09
CA LEU A 16 7.66 -6.18 -10.84
C LEU A 16 9.01 -5.53 -10.58
N SER A 17 9.06 -4.19 -10.46
CA SER A 17 10.31 -3.52 -10.08
C SER A 17 10.80 -3.93 -8.70
N GLN A 18 9.91 -4.06 -7.72
CA GLN A 18 10.27 -4.53 -6.37
C GLN A 18 10.82 -5.97 -6.37
N PHE A 19 10.43 -6.79 -7.34
CA PHE A 19 10.96 -8.14 -7.53
C PHE A 19 12.31 -8.17 -8.25
N ILE A 20 12.53 -7.23 -9.17
CA ILE A 20 13.76 -7.16 -9.96
C ILE A 20 14.89 -6.48 -9.19
N LEU A 21 14.57 -5.44 -8.41
CA LEU A 21 15.56 -4.62 -7.73
C LEU A 21 16.49 -5.39 -6.77
N PRO A 22 16.05 -6.39 -5.99
CA PRO A 22 16.95 -7.14 -5.11
C PRO A 22 18.02 -7.95 -5.83
N LEU A 23 17.91 -8.13 -7.16
CA LEU A 23 18.95 -8.75 -7.98
C LEU A 23 20.16 -7.82 -8.20
N TYR A 24 19.95 -6.51 -8.08
CA TYR A 24 20.95 -5.48 -8.38
C TYR A 24 21.33 -4.63 -7.17
N LEU A 25 20.46 -4.54 -6.18
CA LEU A 25 20.64 -3.72 -4.97
C LEU A 25 20.93 -4.60 -3.76
N THR A 26 21.74 -4.07 -2.85
CA THR A 26 22.03 -4.72 -1.57
C THR A 26 20.92 -4.46 -0.54
N PRO A 27 20.85 -5.26 0.55
CA PRO A 27 19.93 -4.96 1.66
C PRO A 27 20.09 -3.55 2.22
N LEU A 28 21.33 -3.05 2.28
CA LEU A 28 21.62 -1.70 2.74
C LEU A 28 21.01 -0.64 1.81
N ASP A 29 21.09 -0.83 0.49
CA ASP A 29 20.47 0.08 -0.48
C ASP A 29 18.95 0.16 -0.31
N PHE A 30 18.33 -1.00 -0.08
CA PHE A 30 16.89 -1.06 0.21
C PHE A 30 16.53 -0.35 1.50
N GLY A 31 17.32 -0.52 2.56
CA GLY A 31 17.11 0.12 3.85
C GLY A 31 17.23 1.65 3.75
N LEU A 32 18.26 2.15 3.06
CA LEU A 32 18.46 3.57 2.82
C LEU A 32 17.27 4.19 2.06
N PHE A 33 16.85 3.53 0.99
CA PHE A 33 15.69 3.99 0.22
C PHE A 33 14.40 3.95 1.03
N ALA A 34 14.16 2.88 1.79
CA ALA A 34 12.97 2.72 2.63
C ALA A 34 12.85 3.83 3.68
N LEU A 35 13.94 4.20 4.35
CA LEU A 35 13.97 5.34 5.28
C LEU A 35 13.74 6.65 4.54
N ALA A 36 14.45 6.88 3.43
CA ALA A 36 14.29 8.12 2.67
C ALA A 36 12.84 8.35 2.19
N VAL A 37 12.18 7.29 1.70
CA VAL A 37 10.76 7.32 1.31
C VAL A 37 9.85 7.54 2.52
N SER A 38 10.16 6.95 3.68
CA SER A 38 9.38 7.17 4.89
C SER A 38 9.42 8.64 5.33
N PHE A 39 10.58 9.27 5.34
CA PHE A 39 10.71 10.71 5.62
C PHE A 39 10.01 11.58 4.56
N TYR A 40 10.17 11.24 3.28
CA TYR A 40 9.44 11.91 2.20
C TYR A 40 7.92 11.80 2.36
N GLY A 41 7.42 10.66 2.81
CA GLY A 41 6.00 10.44 3.10
C GLY A 41 5.46 11.39 4.18
N VAL A 42 6.21 11.59 5.28
CA VAL A 42 5.86 12.59 6.32
C VAL A 42 5.77 13.99 5.72
N LEU A 43 6.82 14.39 4.98
CA LEU A 43 6.85 15.71 4.34
C LEU A 43 5.68 15.88 3.34
N GLY A 44 5.33 14.80 2.61
CA GLY A 44 4.22 14.77 1.68
C GLY A 44 2.87 15.03 2.34
N ILE A 45 2.61 14.41 3.51
CA ILE A 45 1.37 14.61 4.28
C ILE A 45 1.26 16.05 4.77
N VAL A 46 2.36 16.57 5.34
CA VAL A 46 2.40 17.97 5.79
C VAL A 46 2.28 18.93 4.61
N GLY A 47 2.89 18.62 3.46
CA GLY A 47 2.78 19.44 2.26
C GLY A 47 1.39 19.43 1.62
N GLU A 48 0.66 18.31 1.72
CA GLU A 48 -0.69 18.17 1.13
C GLU A 48 -1.78 18.86 1.97
N LEU A 49 -1.76 18.72 3.29
CA LEU A 49 -2.75 19.26 4.23
C LEU A 49 -4.21 19.21 3.71
N GLY A 50 -4.58 18.13 3.01
CA GLY A 50 -5.92 17.96 2.46
C GLY A 50 -6.35 18.99 1.41
N MET A 51 -5.40 19.72 0.81
CA MET A 51 -5.70 20.80 -0.14
C MET A 51 -6.41 20.30 -1.39
N THR A 52 -6.00 19.15 -1.94
CA THR A 52 -6.69 18.53 -3.09
C THR A 52 -8.13 18.20 -2.75
N THR A 53 -8.38 17.62 -1.57
CA THR A 53 -9.73 17.29 -1.08
C THR A 53 -10.59 18.54 -0.91
N TYR A 54 -10.00 19.63 -0.38
CA TYR A 54 -10.68 20.92 -0.25
C TYR A 54 -11.06 21.46 -1.62
N LEU A 55 -10.13 21.51 -2.59
CA LEU A 55 -10.37 22.00 -3.94
C LEU A 55 -11.49 21.26 -4.68
N VAL A 56 -11.59 19.95 -4.50
CA VAL A 56 -12.67 19.13 -5.11
C VAL A 56 -14.05 19.55 -4.57
N ARG A 57 -14.15 19.99 -3.33
CA ARG A 57 -15.42 20.37 -2.65
C ARG A 57 -15.87 21.80 -2.92
N VAL A 58 -14.98 22.70 -3.32
CA VAL A 58 -15.32 24.11 -3.58
C VAL A 58 -16.30 24.23 -4.74
N ARG A 59 -17.46 24.87 -4.51
CA ARG A 59 -18.51 25.05 -5.53
C ARG A 59 -18.34 26.35 -6.31
N GLU A 60 -18.05 27.46 -5.62
CA GLU A 60 -17.97 28.82 -6.18
C GLU A 60 -16.56 29.40 -6.05
N GLY A 61 -16.17 30.29 -6.96
CA GLY A 61 -14.88 30.97 -6.91
C GLY A 61 -13.67 30.04 -7.03
N PHE A 62 -13.79 28.92 -7.75
CA PHE A 62 -12.76 27.89 -7.84
C PHE A 62 -11.38 28.43 -8.26
N GLU A 63 -11.32 29.31 -9.24
CA GLU A 63 -10.06 29.87 -9.77
C GLU A 63 -9.27 30.63 -8.70
N ASP A 64 -9.94 31.45 -7.87
CA ASP A 64 -9.32 32.22 -6.81
C ASP A 64 -8.84 31.32 -5.67
N VAL A 65 -9.66 30.29 -5.34
CA VAL A 65 -9.30 29.32 -4.33
C VAL A 65 -8.13 28.44 -4.81
N ALA A 66 -8.13 28.04 -6.08
CA ALA A 66 -7.07 27.25 -6.68
C ALA A 66 -5.73 28.02 -6.73
N GLY A 67 -5.76 29.31 -7.06
CA GLY A 67 -4.60 30.18 -6.98
C GLY A 67 -4.01 30.27 -5.57
N THR A 68 -4.86 30.52 -4.58
CA THR A 68 -4.45 30.57 -3.16
C THR A 68 -3.89 29.24 -2.69
N ALA A 69 -4.55 28.12 -3.02
CA ALA A 69 -4.09 26.77 -2.67
C ALA A 69 -2.75 26.44 -3.31
N PHE A 70 -2.56 26.81 -4.57
CA PHE A 70 -1.30 26.60 -5.29
C PHE A 70 -0.14 27.38 -4.65
N VAL A 71 -0.32 28.67 -4.37
CA VAL A 71 0.71 29.50 -3.72
C VAL A 71 1.03 28.97 -2.32
N LEU A 72 0.00 28.62 -1.54
CA LEU A 72 0.17 28.04 -0.21
C LEU A 72 0.95 26.74 -0.25
N ARG A 73 0.58 25.80 -1.14
CA ARG A 73 1.26 24.52 -1.28
C ARG A 73 2.70 24.69 -1.77
N LEU A 74 2.93 25.54 -2.75
CA LEU A 74 4.28 25.79 -3.27
C LEU A 74 5.17 26.42 -2.18
N GLY A 75 4.67 27.42 -1.47
CA GLY A 75 5.39 28.05 -0.35
C GLY A 75 5.71 27.04 0.76
N LEU A 76 4.71 26.20 1.15
CA LEU A 76 4.93 25.14 2.12
C LEU A 76 5.93 24.10 1.64
N SER A 77 5.89 23.72 0.35
CA SER A 77 6.87 22.78 -0.23
C SER A 77 8.29 23.33 -0.17
N LEU A 78 8.50 24.61 -0.43
CA LEU A 78 9.83 25.24 -0.31
C LEU A 78 10.33 25.22 1.15
N VAL A 79 9.46 25.54 2.11
CA VAL A 79 9.78 25.45 3.55
C VAL A 79 10.12 24.00 3.94
N LEU A 80 9.36 23.04 3.47
CA LEU A 80 9.60 21.61 3.76
C LEU A 80 10.88 21.08 3.11
N ILE A 81 11.24 21.57 1.92
CA ILE A 81 12.55 21.23 1.31
C ILE A 81 13.69 21.80 2.15
N MET A 82 13.59 23.04 2.61
CA MET A 82 14.60 23.59 3.53
C MET A 82 14.65 22.79 4.85
N GLY A 83 13.48 22.46 5.40
CA GLY A 83 13.37 21.63 6.60
C GLY A 83 13.88 20.20 6.40
N SER A 84 13.82 19.66 5.16
CA SER A 84 14.33 18.32 4.85
C SER A 84 15.85 18.19 5.03
N VAL A 85 16.58 19.29 4.92
CA VAL A 85 18.04 19.32 5.22
C VAL A 85 18.28 19.03 6.71
N GLY A 86 17.54 19.73 7.60
CA GLY A 86 17.62 19.48 9.05
C GLY A 86 17.11 18.08 9.41
N LEU A 87 16.03 17.64 8.78
CA LEU A 87 15.46 16.30 8.97
C LEU A 87 16.44 15.20 8.49
N GLY A 88 17.05 15.38 7.33
CA GLY A 88 18.07 14.45 6.81
C GLY A 88 19.32 14.42 7.67
N TRP A 89 19.76 15.58 8.19
CA TRP A 89 20.85 15.65 9.15
C TRP A 89 20.50 14.88 10.43
N LEU A 90 19.32 15.09 10.99
CA LEU A 90 18.82 14.36 12.17
C LEU A 90 18.76 12.86 11.90
N ALA A 91 18.18 12.46 10.77
CA ALA A 91 18.10 11.06 10.36
C ALA A 91 19.48 10.41 10.24
N SER A 92 20.46 11.13 9.66
CA SER A 92 21.83 10.65 9.54
C SER A 92 22.48 10.37 10.89
N HIS A 93 22.19 11.18 11.92
CA HIS A 93 22.69 10.96 13.27
C HIS A 93 21.92 9.85 14.00
N VAL A 94 20.59 9.85 13.91
CA VAL A 94 19.73 8.86 14.57
C VAL A 94 19.99 7.44 14.07
N TYR A 95 20.16 7.28 12.76
CA TYR A 95 20.42 5.98 12.14
C TYR A 95 21.91 5.71 11.90
N SER A 96 22.79 6.60 12.34
CA SER A 96 24.26 6.49 12.19
C SER A 96 24.71 6.25 10.74
N ASP A 97 24.01 6.83 9.76
CA ASP A 97 24.33 6.70 8.34
C ASP A 97 24.20 8.04 7.59
N SER A 98 25.34 8.65 7.27
CA SER A 98 25.39 9.95 6.58
C SER A 98 24.79 9.95 5.17
N ARG A 99 24.62 8.77 4.55
CA ARG A 99 24.04 8.60 3.21
C ARG A 99 22.55 8.92 3.16
N LEU A 100 21.86 9.03 4.30
CA LEU A 100 20.42 9.36 4.36
C LEU A 100 20.11 10.82 4.02
N LEU A 101 21.02 11.76 4.30
CA LEU A 101 20.76 13.19 4.14
C LEU A 101 20.34 13.53 2.69
N ILE A 102 21.20 13.19 1.73
CA ILE A 102 21.00 13.65 0.35
C ILE A 102 19.75 13.00 -0.32
N PRO A 103 19.48 11.69 -0.20
CA PRO A 103 18.24 11.10 -0.74
C PRO A 103 16.98 11.72 -0.17
N ILE A 104 16.93 12.05 1.13
CA ILE A 104 15.76 12.72 1.75
C ILE A 104 15.55 14.09 1.11
N VAL A 105 16.61 14.87 0.94
CA VAL A 105 16.52 16.21 0.31
C VAL A 105 16.12 16.11 -1.16
N VAL A 106 16.70 15.18 -1.93
CA VAL A 106 16.37 14.97 -3.35
C VAL A 106 14.92 14.56 -3.50
N LEU A 107 14.43 13.62 -2.71
CA LEU A 107 13.01 13.24 -2.74
C LEU A 107 12.10 14.41 -2.35
N ALA A 108 12.49 15.25 -1.39
CA ALA A 108 11.71 16.41 -0.97
C ALA A 108 11.50 17.42 -2.13
N VAL A 109 12.42 17.51 -3.10
CA VAL A 109 12.22 18.31 -4.33
C VAL A 109 10.97 17.86 -5.08
N GLY A 110 10.60 16.59 -5.01
CA GLY A 110 9.36 16.06 -5.56
C GLY A 110 8.08 16.75 -5.05
N LEU A 111 8.13 17.41 -3.87
CA LEU A 111 6.99 18.19 -3.34
C LEU A 111 6.65 19.39 -4.23
N ILE A 112 7.64 19.99 -4.91
CA ILE A 112 7.40 21.06 -5.89
C ILE A 112 6.58 20.49 -7.06
N LEU A 113 6.99 19.35 -7.60
CA LEU A 113 6.27 18.67 -8.68
C LEU A 113 4.83 18.36 -8.30
N GLN A 114 4.63 17.84 -7.08
CA GLN A 114 3.28 17.59 -6.55
C GLN A 114 2.46 18.88 -6.40
N SER A 115 3.08 20.04 -6.10
CA SER A 115 2.38 21.31 -6.02
C SER A 115 1.77 21.70 -7.37
N PHE A 116 2.51 21.50 -8.46
CA PHE A 116 2.01 21.73 -9.80
C PHE A 116 0.94 20.72 -10.25
N ALA A 117 1.01 19.49 -9.77
CA ALA A 117 0.03 18.43 -10.07
C ALA A 117 -1.31 18.61 -9.33
N MET A 118 -1.32 19.30 -8.18
CA MET A 118 -2.47 19.39 -7.27
C MET A 118 -3.74 19.94 -7.92
N VAL A 119 -3.66 21.13 -8.54
CA VAL A 119 -4.84 21.78 -9.11
C VAL A 119 -5.34 21.05 -10.36
N PRO A 120 -4.49 20.66 -11.33
CA PRO A 120 -4.90 19.81 -12.45
C PRO A 120 -5.63 18.55 -12.02
N ARG A 121 -5.14 17.86 -10.98
CA ARG A 121 -5.77 16.66 -10.42
C ARG A 121 -7.14 16.96 -9.82
N ALA A 122 -7.26 18.05 -9.03
CA ALA A 122 -8.53 18.49 -8.46
C ALA A 122 -9.55 18.83 -9.55
N VAL A 123 -9.14 19.48 -10.65
CA VAL A 123 -10.01 19.77 -11.81
C VAL A 123 -10.51 18.48 -12.47
N ALA A 124 -9.64 17.50 -12.68
CA ALA A 124 -10.02 16.20 -13.24
C ALA A 124 -11.08 15.50 -12.37
N PHE A 125 -10.87 15.47 -11.05
CA PHE A 125 -11.81 14.85 -10.11
C PHE A 125 -13.15 15.59 -10.05
N ARG A 126 -13.16 16.92 -10.09
CA ARG A 126 -14.39 17.73 -10.14
C ARG A 126 -15.23 17.46 -11.39
N LYS A 127 -14.57 17.24 -12.52
CA LYS A 127 -15.24 16.96 -13.80
C LYS A 127 -15.61 15.48 -13.96
N LEU A 128 -15.30 14.63 -12.94
CA LEU A 128 -15.45 13.19 -13.00
C LEU A 128 -14.69 12.54 -14.18
N ASP A 129 -13.72 13.27 -14.71
CA ASP A 129 -12.84 12.81 -15.79
C ASP A 129 -11.56 12.21 -15.18
N PHE A 130 -11.73 11.06 -14.55
CA PHE A 130 -10.64 10.36 -13.87
C PHE A 130 -9.52 9.94 -14.82
N SER A 131 -9.81 9.81 -16.12
CA SER A 131 -8.81 9.45 -17.13
C SER A 131 -7.74 10.50 -17.26
N ARG A 132 -8.08 11.78 -17.14
CA ARG A 132 -7.12 12.90 -17.19
C ARG A 132 -6.13 12.92 -16.04
N ALA A 133 -6.45 12.30 -14.92
CA ALA A 133 -5.50 12.15 -13.82
C ALA A 133 -4.78 10.79 -13.89
N ALA A 134 -5.51 9.70 -14.15
CA ALA A 134 -4.97 8.36 -14.09
C ALA A 134 -3.97 8.04 -15.23
N VAL A 135 -4.18 8.58 -16.45
CA VAL A 135 -3.25 8.32 -17.56
C VAL A 135 -1.88 8.95 -17.30
N PRO A 136 -1.75 10.26 -16.96
CA PRO A 136 -0.47 10.84 -16.59
C PRO A 136 0.20 10.16 -15.41
N ASP A 137 -0.56 9.82 -14.35
CA ASP A 137 -0.03 9.12 -13.19
C ASP A 137 0.52 7.73 -13.58
N SER A 138 -0.20 6.98 -14.43
CA SER A 138 0.25 5.68 -14.92
C SER A 138 1.52 5.79 -15.78
N VAL A 139 1.56 6.73 -16.72
CA VAL A 139 2.76 6.96 -17.54
C VAL A 139 3.94 7.37 -16.68
N GLY A 140 3.72 8.24 -15.67
CA GLY A 140 4.74 8.58 -14.69
C GLY A 140 5.28 7.36 -13.95
N LYS A 141 4.41 6.47 -13.48
CA LYS A 141 4.81 5.20 -12.85
C LYS A 141 5.62 4.33 -13.80
N PHE A 142 5.21 4.18 -15.05
CA PHE A 142 5.97 3.44 -16.06
C PHE A 142 7.38 3.98 -16.20
N VAL A 143 7.51 5.29 -16.43
CA VAL A 143 8.82 5.94 -16.58
C VAL A 143 9.66 5.78 -15.31
N GLY A 144 9.05 5.95 -14.13
CA GLY A 144 9.73 5.80 -12.85
C GLY A 144 10.29 4.39 -12.65
N VAL A 145 9.49 3.36 -12.96
CA VAL A 145 9.90 1.94 -12.86
C VAL A 145 11.03 1.64 -13.83
N PHE A 146 10.88 2.00 -15.10
CA PHE A 146 11.92 1.74 -16.11
C PHE A 146 13.21 2.51 -15.80
N ALA A 147 13.13 3.76 -15.36
CA ALA A 147 14.29 4.53 -14.94
C ALA A 147 14.98 3.87 -13.72
N THR A 148 14.20 3.42 -12.73
CA THR A 148 14.74 2.71 -11.56
C THR A 148 15.51 1.47 -11.98
N ILE A 149 14.93 0.61 -12.82
CA ILE A 149 15.56 -0.64 -13.27
C ILE A 149 16.81 -0.33 -14.10
N ALA A 150 16.73 0.60 -15.06
CA ALA A 150 17.87 0.98 -15.90
C ALA A 150 19.04 1.52 -15.06
N LEU A 151 18.75 2.37 -14.07
CA LEU A 151 19.77 2.91 -13.18
C LEU A 151 20.33 1.84 -12.23
N ALA A 152 19.51 0.87 -11.80
CA ALA A 152 19.98 -0.24 -10.99
C ALA A 152 20.96 -1.12 -11.78
N ILE A 153 20.65 -1.44 -13.02
CA ILE A 153 21.54 -2.18 -13.94
C ILE A 153 22.84 -1.38 -14.19
N ALA A 154 22.74 -0.05 -14.27
CA ALA A 154 23.90 0.83 -14.45
C ALA A 154 24.74 1.01 -13.18
N GLY A 155 24.36 0.38 -12.04
CA GLY A 155 25.15 0.38 -10.80
C GLY A 155 24.94 1.60 -9.88
N PHE A 156 23.82 2.34 -10.03
CA PHE A 156 23.53 3.51 -9.19
C PHE A 156 23.06 3.16 -7.77
N ALA A 157 23.03 1.88 -7.39
CA ALA A 157 22.69 1.40 -6.04
C ALA A 157 21.37 2.04 -5.51
N TYR A 158 21.33 2.50 -4.25
CA TYR A 158 20.14 3.14 -3.64
C TYR A 158 19.66 4.42 -4.34
N TRP A 159 20.49 5.03 -5.18
CA TRP A 159 20.10 6.18 -6.01
C TRP A 159 19.12 5.81 -7.13
N SER A 160 19.14 4.55 -7.57
CA SER A 160 18.27 4.08 -8.67
C SER A 160 16.78 4.34 -8.38
N PRO A 161 16.21 3.89 -7.25
CA PRO A 161 14.82 4.17 -6.93
C PRO A 161 14.56 5.64 -6.55
N VAL A 162 15.56 6.37 -6.04
CA VAL A 162 15.43 7.82 -5.75
C VAL A 162 15.23 8.60 -7.05
N TYR A 163 16.12 8.44 -8.02
CA TYR A 163 16.02 9.12 -9.31
C TYR A 163 14.83 8.62 -10.13
N GLY A 164 14.54 7.32 -10.07
CA GLY A 164 13.35 6.76 -10.72
C GLY A 164 12.06 7.40 -10.20
N THR A 165 11.94 7.60 -8.88
CA THR A 165 10.80 8.29 -8.27
C THR A 165 10.67 9.72 -8.80
N ILE A 166 11.77 10.49 -8.83
CA ILE A 166 11.75 11.88 -9.35
C ILE A 166 11.43 11.90 -10.83
N ALA A 167 12.00 11.01 -11.64
CA ALA A 167 11.71 10.91 -13.06
C ALA A 167 10.23 10.63 -13.32
N GLY A 168 9.65 9.67 -12.59
CA GLY A 168 8.24 9.34 -12.67
C GLY A 168 7.34 10.50 -12.28
N LEU A 169 7.63 11.17 -11.17
CA LEU A 169 6.90 12.37 -10.74
C LEU A 169 7.01 13.52 -11.77
N SER A 170 8.19 13.72 -12.34
CA SER A 170 8.41 14.77 -13.34
C SER A 170 7.59 14.54 -14.59
N VAL A 171 7.63 13.34 -15.15
CA VAL A 171 6.87 13.00 -16.36
C VAL A 171 5.37 13.01 -16.10
N GLY A 172 4.90 12.38 -15.02
CA GLY A 172 3.49 12.36 -14.65
C GLY A 172 2.92 13.75 -14.44
N THR A 173 3.65 14.62 -13.71
CA THR A 173 3.24 16.01 -13.46
C THR A 173 3.24 16.83 -14.76
N SER A 174 4.26 16.70 -15.61
CA SER A 174 4.34 17.42 -16.88
C SER A 174 3.19 17.06 -17.82
N LEU A 175 2.87 15.76 -17.93
CA LEU A 175 1.73 15.29 -18.72
C LEU A 175 0.40 15.77 -18.13
N LEU A 176 0.26 15.76 -16.81
CA LEU A 176 -0.95 16.23 -16.16
C LEU A 176 -1.19 17.72 -16.39
N ILE A 177 -0.14 18.55 -16.34
CA ILE A 177 -0.21 19.98 -16.67
C ILE A 177 -0.57 20.17 -18.15
N ALA A 178 0.08 19.45 -19.05
CA ALA A 178 -0.14 19.55 -20.48
C ALA A 178 -1.59 19.20 -20.87
N THR A 179 -2.16 18.16 -20.27
CA THR A 179 -3.51 17.67 -20.56
C THR A 179 -4.61 18.49 -19.88
N SER A 180 -4.33 19.13 -18.74
CA SER A 180 -5.32 19.88 -17.95
C SER A 180 -5.69 21.24 -18.53
N ARG A 181 -4.85 21.83 -19.39
CA ARG A 181 -4.94 23.21 -19.88
C ARG A 181 -5.00 24.27 -18.77
N TRP A 182 -4.79 23.86 -17.50
CA TRP A 182 -4.75 24.79 -16.38
C TRP A 182 -3.43 25.57 -16.37
N ARG A 183 -3.52 26.85 -16.06
CA ARG A 183 -2.35 27.73 -15.90
C ARG A 183 -2.29 28.22 -14.45
N PRO A 184 -1.11 28.19 -13.81
CA PRO A 184 -0.96 28.72 -12.46
C PRO A 184 -1.33 30.20 -12.41
N LYS A 185 -2.32 30.54 -11.58
CA LYS A 185 -2.63 31.94 -11.22
C LYS A 185 -2.02 32.22 -9.86
N LEU A 186 -1.13 33.18 -9.80
CA LEU A 186 -0.47 33.60 -8.57
C LEU A 186 -1.39 34.58 -7.82
N GLY A 187 -2.42 34.07 -7.18
CA GLY A 187 -3.32 34.83 -6.32
C GLY A 187 -3.30 34.28 -4.90
N PHE A 188 -3.17 35.14 -3.90
CA PHE A 188 -3.19 34.73 -2.49
C PHE A 188 -4.21 35.55 -1.70
N ARG A 189 -5.18 34.86 -1.10
CA ARG A 189 -6.19 35.45 -0.20
C ARG A 189 -6.03 34.82 1.20
N PRO A 190 -5.62 35.60 2.23
CA PRO A 190 -5.39 35.10 3.58
C PRO A 190 -6.59 34.37 4.19
N GLU A 191 -7.82 34.90 3.95
CA GLU A 191 -9.05 34.28 4.43
C GLU A 191 -9.27 32.86 3.82
N THR A 192 -9.02 32.74 2.53
CA THR A 192 -9.11 31.45 1.82
C THR A 192 -8.05 30.49 2.32
N ALA A 193 -6.82 30.96 2.49
CA ALA A 193 -5.73 30.17 3.07
C ALA A 193 -6.09 29.64 4.47
N ARG A 194 -6.67 30.49 5.34
CA ARG A 194 -7.12 30.07 6.66
C ARG A 194 -8.20 28.99 6.62
N LYS A 195 -9.15 29.09 5.68
CA LYS A 195 -10.20 28.07 5.47
C LYS A 195 -9.59 26.73 4.99
N ILE A 196 -8.65 26.80 4.06
CA ILE A 196 -7.93 25.62 3.55
C ILE A 196 -7.17 24.92 4.70
N LEU A 197 -6.38 25.68 5.47
CA LEU A 197 -5.59 25.14 6.58
C LEU A 197 -6.46 24.56 7.70
N SER A 198 -7.57 25.22 8.04
CA SER A 198 -8.51 24.73 9.06
C SER A 198 -9.14 23.39 8.67
N PHE A 199 -9.61 23.27 7.43
CA PHE A 199 -10.14 22.02 6.91
C PHE A 199 -9.03 20.96 6.77
N GLY A 200 -7.91 21.37 6.21
CA GLY A 200 -6.78 20.49 5.89
C GLY A 200 -6.12 19.89 7.12
N GLY A 201 -6.08 20.62 8.25
CA GLY A 201 -5.53 20.10 9.50
C GLY A 201 -6.22 18.84 10.00
N VAL A 202 -7.54 18.76 9.89
CA VAL A 202 -8.31 17.56 10.26
C VAL A 202 -8.01 16.39 9.34
N VAL A 203 -7.92 16.64 8.03
CA VAL A 203 -7.58 15.61 7.04
C VAL A 203 -6.14 15.11 7.25
N ALA A 204 -5.21 16.04 7.46
CA ALA A 204 -3.81 15.70 7.72
C ALA A 204 -3.64 14.85 8.98
N LEU A 205 -4.36 15.17 10.07
CA LEU A 205 -4.30 14.39 11.31
C LEU A 205 -4.76 12.93 11.11
N SER A 206 -5.81 12.72 10.30
CA SER A 206 -6.29 11.38 9.96
C SER A 206 -5.28 10.61 9.11
N THR A 207 -4.68 11.28 8.11
CA THR A 207 -3.67 10.69 7.23
C THR A 207 -2.39 10.37 8.00
N PHE A 208 -2.04 11.22 8.98
CA PHE A 208 -0.86 11.02 9.81
C PHE A 208 -0.98 9.78 10.71
N ALA A 209 -2.18 9.50 11.26
CA ALA A 209 -2.41 8.26 12.01
C ALA A 209 -2.17 7.00 11.14
N ALA A 210 -2.74 7.00 9.95
CA ALA A 210 -2.53 5.90 9.00
C ALA A 210 -1.06 5.77 8.56
N PHE A 211 -0.34 6.89 8.47
CA PHE A 211 1.09 6.90 8.16
C PHE A 211 1.91 6.28 9.31
N ILE A 212 1.65 6.68 10.57
CA ILE A 212 2.33 6.10 11.73
C ILE A 212 2.12 4.58 11.74
N ALA A 213 0.87 4.12 11.61
CA ALA A 213 0.56 2.70 11.59
C ALA A 213 1.31 1.93 10.48
N ARG A 214 1.58 2.60 9.34
CA ARG A 214 2.23 1.98 8.18
C ARG A 214 3.76 1.97 8.24
N PHE A 215 4.39 2.91 8.95
CA PHE A 215 5.84 3.13 8.88
C PHE A 215 6.56 3.08 10.22
N VAL A 216 5.84 2.92 11.34
CA VAL A 216 6.47 2.85 12.67
C VAL A 216 7.43 1.68 12.79
N ASP A 217 7.08 0.54 12.21
CA ASP A 217 7.90 -0.66 12.14
C ASP A 217 9.21 -0.44 11.36
N TYR A 218 9.14 0.28 10.23
CA TYR A 218 10.33 0.68 9.46
C TYR A 218 11.27 1.56 10.29
N ALA A 219 10.71 2.57 10.96
CA ALA A 219 11.49 3.46 11.82
C ALA A 219 12.16 2.69 12.97
N VAL A 220 11.41 1.80 13.63
CA VAL A 220 11.90 1.00 14.76
C VAL A 220 12.97 0.01 14.33
N VAL A 221 12.74 -0.73 13.23
CA VAL A 221 13.75 -1.68 12.70
C VAL A 221 15.02 -0.95 12.30
N GLY A 222 14.89 0.16 11.56
CA GLY A 222 16.06 0.95 11.15
C GLY A 222 16.85 1.48 12.34
N PHE A 223 16.17 1.94 13.39
CA PHE A 223 16.79 2.52 14.58
C PHE A 223 17.48 1.48 15.47
N PHE A 224 16.78 0.38 15.81
CA PHE A 224 17.31 -0.60 16.78
C PHE A 224 18.17 -1.68 16.14
N LEU A 225 17.91 -2.05 14.90
CA LEU A 225 18.61 -3.16 14.24
C LEU A 225 19.55 -2.71 13.11
N GLY A 226 19.40 -1.46 12.67
CA GLY A 226 20.24 -0.85 11.63
C GLY A 226 19.63 -0.88 10.23
N VAL A 227 20.18 -0.04 9.37
CA VAL A 227 19.63 0.23 8.02
C VAL A 227 19.67 -0.99 7.11
N ALA A 228 20.70 -1.83 7.18
CA ALA A 228 20.77 -3.05 6.36
C ALA A 228 19.69 -4.07 6.76
N VAL A 229 19.39 -4.19 8.07
CA VAL A 229 18.34 -5.08 8.57
C VAL A 229 16.95 -4.57 8.14
N LEU A 230 16.78 -3.26 8.08
CA LEU A 230 15.57 -2.66 7.50
C LEU A 230 15.38 -3.06 6.02
N GLY A 231 16.45 -3.22 5.26
CA GLY A 231 16.39 -3.72 3.88
C GLY A 231 15.76 -5.11 3.81
N TYR A 232 16.16 -6.05 4.68
CA TYR A 232 15.53 -7.37 4.77
C TYR A 232 14.04 -7.26 5.14
N TYR A 233 13.71 -6.40 6.11
CA TYR A 233 12.33 -6.16 6.51
C TYR A 233 11.50 -5.59 5.37
N SER A 234 12.04 -4.63 4.63
CA SER A 234 11.35 -3.98 3.50
C SER A 234 10.96 -4.96 2.39
N ILE A 235 11.85 -5.89 2.03
CA ILE A 235 11.55 -6.96 1.09
C ILE A 235 10.52 -7.93 1.67
N ALA A 236 10.70 -8.36 2.92
CA ALA A 236 9.77 -9.24 3.59
C ALA A 236 8.36 -8.64 3.65
N PHE A 237 8.25 -7.35 3.94
CA PHE A 237 6.99 -6.60 3.94
C PHE A 237 6.37 -6.51 2.54
N SER A 238 7.18 -6.26 1.52
CA SER A 238 6.70 -6.16 0.13
C SER A 238 6.09 -7.46 -0.36
N TRP A 239 6.72 -8.59 -0.08
CA TRP A 239 6.21 -9.91 -0.44
C TRP A 239 5.09 -10.38 0.50
N GLY A 240 5.29 -10.27 1.80
CA GLY A 240 4.36 -10.78 2.79
C GLY A 240 3.06 -9.96 2.84
N VAL A 241 3.18 -8.64 3.03
CA VAL A 241 2.00 -7.80 3.27
C VAL A 241 1.41 -7.26 1.98
N ASN A 242 2.24 -6.63 1.13
CA ASN A 242 1.73 -5.92 -0.02
C ASN A 242 1.24 -6.85 -1.13
N PHE A 243 1.81 -8.05 -1.29
CA PHE A 243 1.46 -8.96 -2.38
C PHE A 243 0.01 -9.46 -2.27
N ALA A 244 -0.40 -9.97 -1.12
CA ALA A 244 -1.77 -10.40 -0.88
C ALA A 244 -2.71 -9.21 -0.57
N GLY A 245 -2.24 -8.19 0.17
CA GLY A 245 -3.03 -7.03 0.56
C GLY A 245 -3.54 -6.20 -0.62
N ASN A 246 -2.73 -6.06 -1.68
CA ASN A 246 -3.13 -5.29 -2.87
C ASN A 246 -4.28 -5.93 -3.68
N LEU A 247 -4.53 -7.22 -3.50
CA LEU A 247 -5.70 -7.85 -4.14
C LEU A 247 -7.00 -7.22 -3.66
N SER A 248 -7.05 -6.74 -2.41
CA SER A 248 -8.22 -6.02 -1.89
C SER A 248 -8.50 -4.76 -2.70
N SER A 249 -7.49 -4.03 -3.16
CA SER A 249 -7.68 -2.78 -3.90
C SER A 249 -8.45 -2.99 -5.22
N ILE A 250 -8.26 -4.12 -5.89
CA ILE A 250 -8.98 -4.47 -7.12
C ILE A 250 -10.49 -4.65 -6.80
N LEU A 251 -10.79 -5.29 -5.68
CA LEU A 251 -12.18 -5.48 -5.23
C LEU A 251 -12.78 -4.18 -4.65
N THR A 252 -11.98 -3.35 -3.99
CA THR A 252 -12.40 -2.09 -3.36
C THR A 252 -12.95 -1.09 -4.38
N TYR A 253 -12.31 -0.90 -5.54
CA TYR A 253 -12.78 0.05 -6.55
C TYR A 253 -14.21 -0.23 -7.03
N THR A 254 -14.56 -1.51 -7.19
CA THR A 254 -15.91 -1.90 -7.58
C THR A 254 -16.86 -1.94 -6.39
N SER A 255 -16.38 -2.42 -5.24
CA SER A 255 -17.17 -2.63 -4.02
C SER A 255 -17.69 -1.33 -3.42
N TYR A 256 -16.84 -0.33 -3.25
CA TYR A 256 -17.23 0.95 -2.64
C TYR A 256 -18.31 1.64 -3.46
N SER A 257 -18.17 1.69 -4.79
CA SER A 257 -19.16 2.29 -5.68
C SER A 257 -20.50 1.57 -5.60
N ILE A 258 -20.50 0.23 -5.61
CA ILE A 258 -21.74 -0.56 -5.50
C ILE A 258 -22.34 -0.41 -4.11
N LEU A 259 -21.54 -0.51 -3.04
CA LEU A 259 -22.03 -0.38 -1.67
C LEU A 259 -22.62 0.99 -1.38
N SER A 260 -22.01 2.07 -1.88
CA SER A 260 -22.54 3.42 -1.69
C SER A 260 -23.87 3.64 -2.41
N ASN A 261 -24.09 3.02 -3.58
CA ASN A 261 -25.35 3.09 -4.33
C ASN A 261 -26.48 2.26 -3.71
N VAL A 262 -26.17 1.28 -2.86
CA VAL A 262 -27.16 0.44 -2.20
C VAL A 262 -27.17 0.60 -0.68
N ALA A 263 -26.49 1.62 -0.16
CA ALA A 263 -26.35 1.86 1.28
C ALA A 263 -27.70 1.97 2.01
N ASP A 264 -28.71 2.50 1.34
CA ASP A 264 -30.07 2.66 1.87
C ASP A 264 -30.86 1.34 1.92
N VAL A 265 -30.35 0.25 1.32
CA VAL A 265 -30.99 -1.06 1.28
C VAL A 265 -30.15 -2.10 2.02
N PRO A 266 -30.39 -2.32 3.33
CA PRO A 266 -29.51 -3.16 4.18
C PRO A 266 -29.29 -4.58 3.65
N ALA A 267 -30.32 -5.22 3.09
CA ALA A 267 -30.21 -6.57 2.54
C ALA A 267 -29.26 -6.65 1.32
N ARG A 268 -29.26 -5.62 0.45
CA ARG A 268 -28.35 -5.50 -0.68
C ARG A 268 -26.93 -5.23 -0.25
N SER A 269 -26.72 -4.28 0.68
CA SER A 269 -25.40 -3.95 1.22
C SER A 269 -24.75 -5.15 1.87
N ARG A 270 -25.51 -5.92 2.70
CA ARG A 270 -25.07 -7.17 3.29
C ARG A 270 -24.63 -8.19 2.24
N ARG A 271 -25.43 -8.39 1.19
CA ARG A 271 -25.13 -9.34 0.12
C ARG A 271 -23.85 -8.98 -0.62
N VAL A 272 -23.71 -7.72 -1.03
CA VAL A 272 -22.50 -7.23 -1.74
C VAL A 272 -21.25 -7.40 -0.88
N TYR A 273 -21.32 -7.06 0.40
CA TYR A 273 -20.19 -7.24 1.31
C TYR A 273 -19.79 -8.71 1.46
N LEU A 274 -20.75 -9.63 1.65
CA LEU A 274 -20.49 -11.07 1.76
C LEU A 274 -19.93 -11.67 0.46
N GLU A 275 -20.40 -11.22 -0.71
CA GLU A 275 -19.83 -11.62 -2.00
C GLU A 275 -18.37 -11.20 -2.12
N ASN A 276 -18.04 -9.94 -1.79
CA ASN A 276 -16.66 -9.43 -1.82
C ASN A 276 -15.76 -10.16 -0.83
N LEU A 277 -16.26 -10.39 0.38
CA LEU A 277 -15.56 -11.16 1.41
C LEU A 277 -15.24 -12.57 0.92
N ARG A 278 -16.22 -13.23 0.26
CA ARG A 278 -16.05 -14.57 -0.31
C ARG A 278 -14.96 -14.58 -1.40
N TYR A 279 -15.03 -13.66 -2.35
CA TYR A 279 -14.04 -13.58 -3.43
C TYR A 279 -12.64 -13.27 -2.94
N TYR A 280 -12.52 -12.34 -1.98
CA TYR A 280 -11.24 -12.07 -1.36
C TYR A 280 -10.68 -13.31 -0.64
N THR A 281 -11.52 -14.02 0.11
CA THR A 281 -11.14 -15.26 0.81
C THR A 281 -10.77 -16.40 -0.15
N TYR A 282 -11.29 -16.39 -1.35
CA TYR A 282 -10.95 -17.37 -2.39
C TYR A 282 -9.55 -17.14 -3.01
N LEU A 283 -9.03 -15.91 -2.99
CA LEU A 283 -7.82 -15.57 -3.73
C LEU A 283 -6.65 -15.20 -2.81
N ALA A 284 -6.88 -14.33 -1.81
CA ALA A 284 -5.80 -13.76 -1.02
C ALA A 284 -5.02 -14.78 -0.18
N PRO A 285 -5.65 -15.78 0.48
CA PRO A 285 -4.92 -16.77 1.25
C PRO A 285 -4.01 -17.65 0.38
N CYS A 286 -4.36 -17.93 -0.89
CA CYS A 286 -3.50 -18.65 -1.81
C CYS A 286 -2.15 -17.94 -2.03
N LEU A 287 -2.20 -16.64 -2.27
CA LEU A 287 -1.00 -15.81 -2.42
C LEU A 287 -0.16 -15.79 -1.15
N SER A 288 -0.83 -15.63 0.00
CA SER A 288 -0.17 -15.62 1.32
C SER A 288 0.55 -16.94 1.63
N ILE A 289 -0.11 -18.09 1.37
CA ILE A 289 0.51 -19.41 1.57
C ILE A 289 1.70 -19.59 0.64
N GLY A 290 1.55 -19.20 -0.63
CA GLY A 290 2.64 -19.25 -1.60
C GLY A 290 3.88 -18.54 -1.06
N VAL A 291 3.72 -17.31 -0.56
CA VAL A 291 4.81 -16.54 0.04
C VAL A 291 5.33 -17.20 1.32
N ALA A 292 4.44 -17.62 2.24
CA ALA A 292 4.86 -18.20 3.51
C ALA A 292 5.65 -19.50 3.38
N VAL A 293 5.16 -20.41 2.52
CA VAL A 293 5.76 -21.75 2.36
C VAL A 293 6.98 -21.71 1.47
N LEU A 294 6.94 -20.91 0.38
CA LEU A 294 8.00 -20.85 -0.62
C LEU A 294 8.99 -19.71 -0.39
N ALA A 295 8.95 -19.04 0.78
CA ALA A 295 9.90 -17.97 1.12
C ALA A 295 11.38 -18.41 0.95
N PRO A 296 11.82 -19.61 1.38
CA PRO A 296 13.20 -20.07 1.15
C PRO A 296 13.53 -20.19 -0.34
N GLN A 297 12.65 -20.80 -1.15
CA GLN A 297 12.86 -20.97 -2.60
C GLN A 297 12.84 -19.62 -3.33
N LEU A 298 11.97 -18.71 -2.91
CA LEU A 298 11.87 -17.36 -3.46
C LEU A 298 13.14 -16.55 -3.14
N VAL A 299 13.54 -16.52 -1.89
CA VAL A 299 14.69 -15.70 -1.47
C VAL A 299 16.00 -16.31 -1.95
N LEU A 300 16.27 -17.58 -1.65
CA LEU A 300 17.54 -18.22 -2.01
C LEU A 300 17.62 -18.54 -3.50
N GLY A 301 16.51 -18.95 -4.12
CA GLY A 301 16.45 -19.33 -5.53
C GLY A 301 16.48 -18.16 -6.50
N ILE A 302 16.06 -16.96 -6.08
CA ILE A 302 16.05 -15.75 -6.92
C ILE A 302 17.11 -14.74 -6.48
N TYR A 303 17.13 -14.37 -5.18
CA TYR A 303 17.95 -13.27 -4.68
C TYR A 303 19.30 -13.70 -4.09
N GLY A 304 19.44 -15.00 -3.77
CA GLY A 304 20.66 -15.56 -3.21
C GLY A 304 20.74 -15.45 -1.68
N SER A 305 21.83 -16.00 -1.14
CA SER A 305 22.04 -16.17 0.31
C SER A 305 22.17 -14.85 1.08
N ALA A 306 22.56 -13.76 0.41
CA ALA A 306 22.67 -12.43 1.03
C ALA A 306 21.34 -11.94 1.60
N TRP A 307 20.20 -12.43 1.09
CA TRP A 307 18.86 -12.05 1.51
C TRP A 307 18.22 -13.03 2.50
N SER A 308 18.95 -14.08 2.92
CA SER A 308 18.42 -15.14 3.81
C SER A 308 17.75 -14.63 5.10
N PRO A 309 18.19 -13.52 5.76
CA PRO A 309 17.50 -13.05 6.97
C PRO A 309 16.06 -12.57 6.73
N ALA A 310 15.68 -12.26 5.47
CA ALA A 310 14.32 -11.87 5.13
C ALA A 310 13.32 -13.03 5.19
N ILE A 311 13.77 -14.30 5.08
CA ILE A 311 12.91 -15.48 4.96
C ILE A 311 11.92 -15.58 6.12
N VAL A 312 12.42 -15.63 7.35
CA VAL A 312 11.59 -15.87 8.54
C VAL A 312 10.56 -14.76 8.73
N VAL A 313 10.97 -13.52 8.51
CA VAL A 313 10.05 -12.37 8.63
C VAL A 313 9.02 -12.37 7.51
N MET A 314 9.41 -12.75 6.30
CA MET A 314 8.49 -12.91 5.17
C MET A 314 7.40 -13.95 5.48
N GLN A 315 7.77 -15.06 6.10
CA GLN A 315 6.83 -16.10 6.53
C GLN A 315 5.82 -15.58 7.57
N VAL A 316 6.28 -14.81 8.55
CA VAL A 316 5.42 -14.22 9.60
C VAL A 316 4.53 -13.12 9.04
N LEU A 317 5.03 -12.30 8.10
CA LEU A 317 4.28 -11.21 7.51
C LEU A 317 3.30 -11.65 6.41
N ALA A 318 3.46 -12.82 5.83
CA ALA A 318 2.58 -13.28 4.75
C ALA A 318 1.08 -13.30 5.15
N PRO A 319 0.65 -13.81 6.32
CA PRO A 319 -0.75 -13.73 6.74
C PRO A 319 -1.24 -12.30 6.98
N VAL A 320 -0.35 -11.36 7.31
CA VAL A 320 -0.71 -9.95 7.54
C VAL A 320 -1.34 -9.32 6.30
N GLY A 321 -0.83 -9.65 5.10
CA GLY A 321 -1.41 -9.17 3.85
C GLY A 321 -2.88 -9.53 3.67
N VAL A 322 -3.27 -10.74 4.07
CA VAL A 322 -4.68 -11.18 4.05
C VAL A 322 -5.51 -10.39 5.06
N LEU A 323 -4.98 -10.17 6.27
CA LEU A 323 -5.67 -9.41 7.31
C LEU A 323 -5.88 -7.94 6.89
N VAL A 324 -4.87 -7.31 6.32
CA VAL A 324 -4.97 -5.94 5.78
C VAL A 324 -6.11 -5.83 4.76
N GLY A 325 -6.25 -6.79 3.88
CA GLY A 325 -7.33 -6.76 2.90
C GLY A 325 -8.72 -6.96 3.51
N TYR A 326 -8.88 -7.82 4.52
CA TYR A 326 -10.14 -7.91 5.26
C TYR A 326 -10.48 -6.58 5.97
N GLY A 327 -9.48 -5.92 6.55
CA GLY A 327 -9.63 -4.58 7.13
C GLY A 327 -10.06 -3.54 6.11
N ALA A 328 -9.49 -3.57 4.90
CA ALA A 328 -9.84 -2.66 3.81
C ALA A 328 -11.31 -2.84 3.38
N LEU A 329 -11.77 -4.08 3.12
CA LEU A 329 -13.15 -4.36 2.77
C LEU A 329 -14.14 -3.91 3.86
N ALA A 330 -13.78 -4.09 5.13
CA ALA A 330 -14.58 -3.62 6.26
C ALA A 330 -14.64 -2.09 6.33
N SER A 331 -13.52 -1.41 6.06
CA SER A 331 -13.44 0.05 6.02
C SER A 331 -14.32 0.62 4.90
N ASP A 332 -14.30 0.03 3.71
CA ASP A 332 -15.14 0.44 2.58
C ASP A 332 -16.63 0.35 2.92
N ALA A 333 -17.04 -0.74 3.56
CA ALA A 333 -18.42 -0.91 4.01
C ALA A 333 -18.81 0.17 5.04
N LEU A 334 -17.94 0.48 6.00
CA LEU A 334 -18.19 1.51 7.01
C LEU A 334 -18.23 2.92 6.39
N TYR A 335 -17.37 3.21 5.40
CA TYR A 335 -17.44 4.47 4.64
C TYR A 335 -18.76 4.60 3.87
N ALA A 336 -19.16 3.54 3.15
CA ALA A 336 -20.41 3.52 2.39
C ALA A 336 -21.64 3.72 3.29
N LEU A 337 -21.61 3.17 4.52
CA LEU A 337 -22.66 3.33 5.54
C LEU A 337 -22.58 4.66 6.33
N GLY A 338 -21.69 5.59 5.94
CA GLY A 338 -21.55 6.88 6.59
C GLY A 338 -20.99 6.84 8.02
N ARG A 339 -20.15 5.86 8.36
CA ARG A 339 -19.54 5.66 9.68
C ARG A 339 -18.03 5.94 9.74
N PRO A 340 -17.52 7.06 9.22
CA PRO A 340 -16.07 7.32 9.14
C PRO A 340 -15.41 7.49 10.53
N LYS A 341 -16.17 7.84 11.56
CA LYS A 341 -15.65 7.99 12.94
C LYS A 341 -15.10 6.68 13.50
N ILE A 342 -15.68 5.53 13.12
CA ILE A 342 -15.19 4.22 13.53
C ILE A 342 -13.81 3.97 12.92
N ILE A 343 -13.67 4.26 11.64
CA ILE A 343 -12.40 4.06 10.91
C ILE A 343 -11.31 4.93 11.52
N LEU A 344 -11.60 6.21 11.77
CA LEU A 344 -10.66 7.13 12.41
C LEU A 344 -10.20 6.60 13.79
N PHE A 345 -11.14 6.17 14.63
CA PHE A 345 -10.83 5.61 15.95
C PHE A 345 -9.95 4.37 15.84
N VAL A 346 -10.30 3.43 14.94
CA VAL A 346 -9.54 2.18 14.78
C VAL A 346 -8.16 2.43 14.18
N SER A 347 -8.00 3.42 13.29
CA SER A 347 -6.67 3.79 12.75
C SER A 347 -5.75 4.40 13.81
N TRP A 348 -6.28 5.24 14.70
CA TRP A 348 -5.49 5.75 15.83
C TRP A 348 -5.15 4.65 16.85
N LEU A 349 -6.08 3.72 17.08
CA LEU A 349 -5.84 2.56 17.93
C LEU A 349 -4.75 1.67 17.34
N GLU A 350 -4.75 1.46 16.01
CA GLU A 350 -3.68 0.74 15.30
C GLU A 350 -2.32 1.40 15.51
N ALA A 351 -2.25 2.70 15.26
CA ALA A 351 -1.03 3.46 15.48
C ALA A 351 -0.54 3.33 16.93
N ALA A 352 -1.44 3.48 17.91
CA ALA A 352 -1.11 3.35 19.33
C ALA A 352 -0.61 1.94 19.70
N ILE A 353 -1.30 0.90 19.22
CA ILE A 353 -0.88 -0.50 19.43
C ILE A 353 0.51 -0.72 18.86
N LEU A 354 0.74 -0.36 17.59
CA LEU A 354 2.02 -0.63 16.93
C LEU A 354 3.17 0.17 17.57
N VAL A 355 2.96 1.46 17.89
CA VAL A 355 3.95 2.28 18.61
C VAL A 355 4.32 1.67 19.97
N THR A 356 3.37 1.02 20.64
CA THR A 356 3.59 0.45 21.98
C THR A 356 4.25 -0.93 21.93
N ILE A 357 3.84 -1.81 20.99
CA ILE A 357 4.29 -3.21 21.00
C ILE A 357 5.51 -3.47 20.10
N VAL A 358 5.67 -2.71 19.00
CA VAL A 358 6.76 -2.97 18.05
C VAL A 358 8.14 -2.68 18.66
N PRO A 359 8.41 -1.55 19.35
CA PRO A 359 9.73 -1.30 19.90
C PRO A 359 10.22 -2.37 20.90
N PRO A 360 9.47 -2.74 21.96
CA PRO A 360 9.93 -3.77 22.89
C PRO A 360 10.07 -5.13 22.22
N ALA A 361 9.18 -5.51 21.31
CA ALA A 361 9.30 -6.77 20.57
C ALA A 361 10.54 -6.80 19.68
N THR A 362 10.88 -5.69 19.04
CA THR A 362 12.10 -5.55 18.22
C THR A 362 13.36 -5.65 19.07
N ILE A 363 13.39 -5.01 20.23
CA ILE A 363 14.56 -5.07 21.16
C ILE A 363 14.76 -6.49 21.68
N LEU A 364 13.69 -7.19 22.08
CA LEU A 364 13.79 -8.49 22.70
C LEU A 364 14.01 -9.64 21.71
N PHE A 365 13.39 -9.58 20.55
CA PHE A 365 13.34 -10.71 19.60
C PHE A 365 13.84 -10.32 18.19
N GLY A 366 14.44 -9.16 18.04
CA GLY A 366 14.97 -8.68 16.76
C GLY A 366 13.89 -8.56 15.67
N LEU A 367 14.28 -8.88 14.45
CA LEU A 367 13.44 -8.77 13.27
C LEU A 367 12.18 -9.66 13.33
N LEU A 368 12.31 -10.85 13.92
CA LEU A 368 11.18 -11.75 14.15
C LEU A 368 10.15 -11.13 15.10
N GLY A 369 10.62 -10.50 16.19
CA GLY A 369 9.76 -9.79 17.14
C GLY A 369 8.97 -8.67 16.49
N THR A 370 9.61 -7.90 15.60
CA THR A 370 8.92 -6.87 14.81
C THR A 370 7.78 -7.48 13.98
N GLY A 371 8.06 -8.55 13.24
CA GLY A 371 7.06 -9.22 12.41
C GLY A 371 5.87 -9.75 13.23
N LEU A 372 6.13 -10.39 14.39
CA LEU A 372 5.11 -10.90 15.28
C LEU A 372 4.27 -9.78 15.91
N ALA A 373 4.89 -8.67 16.30
CA ALA A 373 4.18 -7.50 16.84
C ALA A 373 3.25 -6.88 15.79
N VAL A 374 3.72 -6.73 14.56
CA VAL A 374 2.90 -6.25 13.43
C VAL A 374 1.74 -7.21 13.16
N PHE A 375 2.00 -8.51 13.10
CA PHE A 375 0.96 -9.53 12.92
C PHE A 375 -0.12 -9.45 14.03
N LEU A 376 0.29 -9.35 15.28
CA LEU A 376 -0.64 -9.24 16.41
C LEU A 376 -1.45 -7.92 16.34
N GLY A 377 -0.79 -6.79 16.11
CA GLY A 377 -1.45 -5.49 16.04
C GLY A 377 -2.48 -5.43 14.92
N VAL A 378 -2.10 -5.85 13.71
CA VAL A 378 -3.00 -5.90 12.55
C VAL A 378 -4.15 -6.90 12.77
N THR A 379 -3.89 -8.03 13.43
CA THR A 379 -4.95 -9.00 13.78
C THR A 379 -6.02 -8.37 14.67
N ILE A 380 -5.60 -7.68 15.75
CA ILE A 380 -6.52 -7.01 16.68
C ILE A 380 -7.38 -5.97 15.96
N VAL A 381 -6.73 -5.13 15.16
CA VAL A 381 -7.38 -4.02 14.45
C VAL A 381 -8.33 -4.54 13.38
N THR A 382 -7.91 -5.52 12.58
CA THR A 382 -8.76 -6.15 11.57
C THR A 382 -9.97 -6.83 12.21
N ALA A 383 -9.80 -7.51 13.34
CA ALA A 383 -10.91 -8.12 14.07
C ALA A 383 -11.92 -7.08 14.58
N LEU A 384 -11.44 -5.93 15.07
CA LEU A 384 -12.31 -4.81 15.46
C LEU A 384 -13.04 -4.22 14.28
N MET A 385 -12.33 -3.93 13.18
CA MET A 385 -12.90 -3.33 11.97
C MET A 385 -13.98 -4.21 11.36
N THR A 386 -13.68 -5.50 11.17
CA THR A 386 -14.63 -6.50 10.63
C THR A 386 -15.83 -6.70 11.55
N ARG A 387 -15.63 -6.68 12.89
CA ARG A 387 -16.72 -6.75 13.86
C ARG A 387 -17.68 -5.55 13.75
N HIS A 388 -17.13 -4.33 13.59
CA HIS A 388 -17.96 -3.13 13.40
C HIS A 388 -18.73 -3.16 12.08
N ALA A 389 -18.08 -3.57 10.99
CA ALA A 389 -18.75 -3.73 9.70
C ALA A 389 -19.85 -4.81 9.76
N ALA A 390 -19.57 -5.98 10.34
CA ALA A 390 -20.55 -7.06 10.50
C ALA A 390 -21.77 -6.61 11.30
N ARG A 391 -21.57 -5.89 12.42
CA ARG A 391 -22.70 -5.34 13.21
C ARG A 391 -23.52 -4.32 12.43
N ALA A 392 -22.85 -3.45 11.65
CA ALA A 392 -23.50 -2.43 10.86
C ALA A 392 -24.36 -3.03 9.74
N LEU A 393 -23.94 -4.17 9.18
CA LEU A 393 -24.61 -4.89 8.09
C LEU A 393 -25.54 -6.02 8.56
N GLY A 394 -25.68 -6.24 9.86
CA GLY A 394 -26.49 -7.34 10.41
C GLY A 394 -25.98 -8.73 10.02
N ILE A 395 -24.65 -8.90 9.88
CA ILE A 395 -24.01 -10.17 9.51
C ILE A 395 -23.84 -11.02 10.78
N SER A 396 -24.33 -12.25 10.74
CA SER A 396 -24.21 -13.21 11.79
C SER A 396 -22.92 -14.06 11.67
N ARG A 397 -22.53 -14.72 12.76
CA ARG A 397 -21.41 -15.67 12.71
C ARG A 397 -21.69 -16.84 11.76
N GLY A 398 -22.95 -17.26 11.63
CA GLY A 398 -23.36 -18.33 10.72
C GLY A 398 -23.11 -18.00 9.24
N ASP A 399 -23.10 -16.73 8.87
CA ASP A 399 -22.85 -16.29 7.49
C ASP A 399 -21.38 -16.43 7.06
N VAL A 400 -20.45 -16.24 8.01
CA VAL A 400 -19.00 -16.21 7.72
C VAL A 400 -18.25 -17.44 8.19
N LEU A 401 -18.76 -18.17 9.19
CA LEU A 401 -18.10 -19.35 9.75
C LEU A 401 -17.82 -20.46 8.73
N PRO A 402 -18.76 -20.83 7.82
CA PRO A 402 -18.49 -21.83 6.79
C PRO A 402 -17.37 -21.41 5.84
N LEU A 403 -17.34 -20.13 5.45
CA LEU A 403 -16.28 -19.58 4.61
C LEU A 403 -14.92 -19.62 5.29
N GLY A 404 -14.85 -19.19 6.55
CA GLY A 404 -13.63 -19.23 7.36
C GLY A 404 -13.10 -20.65 7.58
N ARG A 405 -13.99 -21.59 7.94
CA ARG A 405 -13.65 -23.00 8.10
C ARG A 405 -13.10 -23.62 6.81
N ASN A 406 -13.79 -23.41 5.69
CA ASN A 406 -13.39 -23.93 4.40
C ASN A 406 -12.05 -23.33 3.97
N SER A 407 -11.86 -22.03 4.18
CA SER A 407 -10.58 -21.35 3.94
C SER A 407 -9.46 -21.96 4.78
N ALA A 408 -9.67 -22.20 6.07
CA ALA A 408 -8.68 -22.81 6.96
C ALA A 408 -8.27 -24.22 6.48
N ILE A 409 -9.25 -25.06 6.10
CA ILE A 409 -8.98 -26.41 5.56
C ILE A 409 -8.15 -26.31 4.29
N THR A 410 -8.54 -25.42 3.34
CA THR A 410 -7.84 -25.24 2.07
C THR A 410 -6.42 -24.72 2.28
N VAL A 411 -6.24 -23.75 3.19
CA VAL A 411 -4.94 -23.16 3.56
C VAL A 411 -4.02 -24.25 4.12
N LEU A 412 -4.49 -25.03 5.10
CA LEU A 412 -3.67 -26.07 5.72
C LEU A 412 -3.31 -27.19 4.73
N GLY A 413 -4.26 -27.62 3.92
CA GLY A 413 -4.00 -28.67 2.92
C GLY A 413 -3.03 -28.24 1.84
N ALA A 414 -3.22 -27.06 1.26
CA ALA A 414 -2.34 -26.53 0.24
C ALA A 414 -0.94 -26.17 0.81
N ALA A 415 -0.88 -25.64 2.03
CA ALA A 415 0.38 -25.35 2.71
C ALA A 415 1.16 -26.64 2.99
N GLY A 416 0.48 -27.71 3.46
CA GLY A 416 1.09 -29.02 3.70
C GLY A 416 1.67 -29.63 2.42
N ALA A 417 0.93 -29.59 1.30
CA ALA A 417 1.40 -30.06 0.01
C ALA A 417 2.60 -29.25 -0.51
N GLY A 418 2.52 -27.91 -0.42
CA GLY A 418 3.63 -27.03 -0.80
C GLY A 418 4.88 -27.24 0.06
N PHE A 419 4.70 -27.40 1.39
CA PHE A 419 5.79 -27.68 2.31
C PHE A 419 6.48 -29.02 2.00
N ALA A 420 5.70 -30.08 1.70
CA ALA A 420 6.24 -31.36 1.31
C ALA A 420 7.12 -31.26 0.05
N VAL A 421 6.66 -30.52 -0.97
CA VAL A 421 7.46 -30.28 -2.18
C VAL A 421 8.70 -29.43 -1.88
N SER A 422 8.55 -28.38 -1.07
CA SER A 422 9.65 -27.49 -0.72
C SER A 422 10.74 -28.17 0.11
N SER A 423 10.41 -29.20 0.90
CA SER A 423 11.36 -29.96 1.70
C SER A 423 12.12 -31.02 0.87
N LEU A 424 11.56 -31.45 -0.27
CA LEU A 424 12.16 -32.46 -1.15
C LEU A 424 13.09 -31.86 -2.19
N LEU A 425 12.93 -30.58 -2.54
CA LEU A 425 13.69 -29.92 -3.59
C LEU A 425 14.64 -28.87 -2.98
N PRO A 426 15.88 -28.75 -3.51
CA PRO A 426 16.78 -27.67 -3.09
C PRO A 426 16.15 -26.30 -3.43
N ALA A 427 16.51 -25.26 -2.65
CA ALA A 427 16.03 -23.91 -2.89
C ALA A 427 16.54 -23.39 -4.24
N SER A 428 15.69 -23.44 -5.25
CA SER A 428 15.98 -23.08 -6.63
C SER A 428 14.75 -22.47 -7.31
N PHE A 429 14.96 -21.81 -8.43
CA PHE A 429 13.86 -21.28 -9.22
C PHE A 429 12.89 -22.39 -9.69
N LEU A 430 13.42 -23.57 -10.06
CA LEU A 430 12.58 -24.71 -10.42
C LEU A 430 11.70 -25.17 -9.25
N ALA A 431 12.27 -25.26 -8.03
CA ALA A 431 11.52 -25.62 -6.83
C ALA A 431 10.43 -24.58 -6.51
N LEU A 432 10.68 -23.29 -6.76
CA LEU A 432 9.67 -22.25 -6.63
C LEU A 432 8.51 -22.46 -7.62
N VAL A 433 8.80 -22.75 -8.88
CA VAL A 433 7.78 -23.00 -9.92
C VAL A 433 6.95 -24.24 -9.58
N VAL A 434 7.60 -25.36 -9.26
CA VAL A 434 6.92 -26.62 -8.92
C VAL A 434 6.11 -26.46 -7.62
N GLY A 435 6.67 -25.82 -6.60
CA GLY A 435 5.97 -25.53 -5.34
C GLY A 435 4.75 -24.63 -5.54
N THR A 436 4.87 -23.60 -6.36
CA THR A 436 3.74 -22.72 -6.69
C THR A 436 2.64 -23.49 -7.42
N ALA A 437 2.99 -24.28 -8.44
CA ALA A 437 2.02 -25.10 -9.16
C ALA A 437 1.32 -26.11 -8.23
N THR A 438 2.06 -26.73 -7.32
CA THR A 438 1.51 -27.65 -6.31
C THR A 438 0.53 -26.94 -5.38
N ILE A 439 0.91 -25.78 -4.80
CA ILE A 439 0.05 -25.01 -3.92
C ILE A 439 -1.24 -24.63 -4.65
N VAL A 440 -1.14 -24.08 -5.85
CA VAL A 440 -2.31 -23.68 -6.65
C VAL A 440 -3.21 -24.86 -6.96
N PHE A 441 -2.63 -25.99 -7.38
CA PHE A 441 -3.39 -27.20 -7.70
C PHE A 441 -4.18 -27.72 -6.48
N PHE A 442 -3.53 -27.88 -5.33
CA PHE A 442 -4.21 -28.35 -4.12
C PHE A 442 -5.20 -27.31 -3.59
N TYR A 443 -4.86 -26.02 -3.67
CA TYR A 443 -5.74 -24.95 -3.24
C TYR A 443 -7.05 -24.93 -4.04
N VAL A 444 -6.95 -24.95 -5.35
CA VAL A 444 -8.12 -25.01 -6.26
C VAL A 444 -8.89 -26.30 -6.07
N GLY A 445 -8.21 -27.45 -6.01
CA GLY A 445 -8.83 -28.76 -5.85
C GLY A 445 -9.61 -28.88 -4.54
N ILE A 446 -9.06 -28.41 -3.40
CA ILE A 446 -9.75 -28.45 -2.12
C ILE A 446 -10.96 -27.50 -2.12
N TRP A 447 -10.82 -26.28 -2.69
CA TRP A 447 -11.97 -25.36 -2.80
C TRP A 447 -13.08 -25.94 -3.66
N GLU A 448 -12.76 -26.57 -4.81
CA GLU A 448 -13.75 -27.24 -5.66
C GLU A 448 -14.49 -28.34 -4.92
N LEU A 449 -13.79 -29.17 -4.16
CA LEU A 449 -14.40 -30.22 -3.33
C LEU A 449 -15.33 -29.61 -2.27
N LEU A 450 -14.89 -28.59 -1.54
CA LEU A 450 -15.65 -27.96 -0.46
C LEU A 450 -16.85 -27.17 -0.96
N THR A 451 -16.78 -26.61 -2.16
CA THR A 451 -17.87 -25.83 -2.78
C THR A 451 -18.75 -26.65 -3.73
N ARG A 452 -18.48 -27.95 -3.88
CA ARG A 452 -19.18 -28.87 -4.78
C ARG A 452 -19.17 -28.39 -6.23
N GLY A 453 -17.99 -28.01 -6.74
CA GLY A 453 -17.81 -27.60 -8.13
C GLY A 453 -18.17 -26.14 -8.44
N ARG A 454 -18.43 -25.30 -7.44
CA ARG A 454 -18.84 -23.89 -7.66
C ARG A 454 -17.69 -22.87 -7.60
N TYR A 455 -16.51 -23.28 -7.15
CA TYR A 455 -15.39 -22.34 -6.93
C TYR A 455 -14.92 -21.70 -8.25
N LEU A 456 -14.64 -22.49 -9.27
CA LEU A 456 -14.19 -22.00 -10.58
C LEU A 456 -15.28 -21.18 -11.29
N GLU A 457 -16.55 -21.58 -11.19
CA GLU A 457 -17.67 -20.80 -11.73
C GLU A 457 -17.76 -19.41 -11.08
N ASP A 458 -17.61 -19.34 -9.76
CA ASP A 458 -17.64 -18.08 -9.03
C ASP A 458 -16.45 -17.19 -9.38
N LEU A 459 -15.24 -17.77 -9.52
CA LEU A 459 -14.06 -17.03 -9.99
C LEU A 459 -14.24 -16.51 -11.42
N TRP A 460 -14.79 -17.30 -12.32
CA TRP A 460 -15.06 -16.89 -13.71
C TRP A 460 -16.02 -15.70 -13.78
N LYS A 461 -17.04 -15.68 -12.91
CA LYS A 461 -17.95 -14.54 -12.77
C LYS A 461 -17.25 -13.26 -12.29
N VAL A 462 -16.25 -13.39 -11.39
CA VAL A 462 -15.45 -12.24 -10.93
C VAL A 462 -14.59 -11.68 -12.06
N ILE A 463 -13.88 -12.55 -12.76
CA ILE A 463 -13.03 -12.16 -13.89
C ILE A 463 -13.88 -11.49 -14.97
N GLY A 464 -15.02 -12.08 -15.32
CA GLY A 464 -15.96 -11.50 -16.30
C GLY A 464 -16.46 -10.10 -15.89
N ARG A 465 -16.76 -9.88 -14.60
CA ARG A 465 -17.18 -8.56 -14.08
C ARG A 465 -16.04 -7.54 -14.00
N ALA A 466 -14.79 -7.97 -13.85
CA ALA A 466 -13.66 -7.07 -13.82
C ALA A 466 -13.27 -6.53 -15.20
N PHE A 467 -13.66 -7.24 -16.26
CA PHE A 467 -13.38 -6.89 -17.67
C PHE A 467 -14.60 -6.38 -18.45
N SER A 468 -15.81 -6.42 -17.89
CA SER A 468 -17.01 -5.75 -18.41
C SER A 468 -17.17 -4.34 -17.81
#